data_63e896e0199c1db1cb18c1254c062f95
#
_entry.id   63e896e0199c1db1cb18c1254c062f95
#
_cell.length_a   1.000
_cell.length_b   1.000
_cell.length_c   1.000
_cell.angle_alpha   90.00
_cell.angle_beta   90.00
_cell.angle_gamma   90.00
#
_symmetry.space_group_name_H-M   'P 1'
#
loop_
_entity.id
_entity.type
_entity.pdbx_description
1 polymer ?
#
loop_
_entity_poly.entity_id
_entity_poly.type
_entity_poly.pdbx_seq_one_letter_code
_entity_poly.pdbx_strand_id
1 'polypeptide(L)'
;MHALFQRKRAAVSVPTQLLQSNIPVIDGAELAALYYSQRQGGDFHDFFRISPSRIIFGLLDVAGRVDQARGVISAAQQVFRTLSSELFAVEEVNEAEAMTQIAVHLNRSILGAEVAVHACPAFAACYNEAVGTICYFNAGHTPGLLRDGNGITELPATGLPLGLFSHATHDAPTVALPSDAALLLISRGVVEGKCNNEEFGLERAKQILLAPGRSAQEVCAAILDQVQQFMCARPIHNDVSALALVRAAAAKVATAS
;
A
#
# COMPACT_ATOMS: atom_id res chain seq x y z
N MET A 1 -2.10 -45.35 -39.32
CA MET A 1 -1.07 -44.33 -39.03
C MET A 1 -1.79 -43.11 -38.48
N HIS A 2 -1.97 -43.00 -37.16
CA HIS A 2 -2.58 -41.83 -36.54
C HIS A 2 -1.48 -41.11 -35.78
N ALA A 3 -1.08 -39.95 -36.25
CA ALA A 3 -0.15 -39.08 -35.59
C ALA A 3 -0.91 -38.25 -34.54
N LEU A 4 -0.70 -38.57 -33.26
CA LEU A 4 -1.15 -37.77 -32.12
C LEU A 4 -0.32 -36.47 -32.08
N PHE A 5 -0.94 -35.34 -32.39
CA PHE A 5 -0.41 -34.03 -32.09
C PHE A 5 -0.49 -33.75 -30.58
N GLN A 6 0.59 -34.04 -29.86
CA GLN A 6 0.76 -33.50 -28.53
C GLN A 6 1.06 -32.00 -28.62
N ARG A 7 0.06 -31.15 -28.37
CA ARG A 7 0.27 -29.74 -28.11
C ARG A 7 1.01 -29.60 -26.76
N LYS A 8 2.31 -29.36 -26.81
CA LYS A 8 3.06 -28.84 -25.67
C LYS A 8 2.39 -27.53 -25.23
N ARG A 9 1.76 -27.51 -24.06
CA ARG A 9 1.38 -26.29 -23.37
C ARG A 9 2.68 -25.55 -23.07
N ALA A 10 2.93 -24.42 -23.75
CA ALA A 10 3.97 -23.51 -23.36
C ALA A 10 3.60 -23.00 -21.96
N ALA A 11 4.45 -23.30 -20.98
CA ALA A 11 4.39 -22.66 -19.69
C ALA A 11 4.66 -21.16 -19.93
N VAL A 12 3.63 -20.33 -19.75
CA VAL A 12 3.78 -18.90 -19.75
C VAL A 12 4.57 -18.56 -18.48
N SER A 13 5.87 -18.28 -18.66
CA SER A 13 6.67 -17.72 -17.59
C SER A 13 6.18 -16.32 -17.31
N VAL A 14 5.49 -16.15 -16.19
CA VAL A 14 5.06 -14.85 -15.67
C VAL A 14 6.31 -14.16 -15.13
N PRO A 15 6.71 -12.99 -15.65
CA PRO A 15 7.82 -12.26 -15.07
C PRO A 15 7.40 -11.69 -13.72
N THR A 16 7.83 -12.33 -12.64
CA THR A 16 7.71 -11.77 -11.29
C THR A 16 8.80 -10.73 -11.14
N GLN A 17 8.50 -9.47 -11.39
CA GLN A 17 9.42 -8.37 -11.10
C GLN A 17 9.15 -7.89 -9.67
N LEU A 18 9.89 -8.46 -8.72
CA LEU A 18 9.98 -7.98 -7.34
C LEU A 18 10.80 -6.69 -7.35
N LEU A 19 10.14 -5.54 -7.27
CA LEU A 19 10.81 -4.28 -6.97
C LEU A 19 11.08 -4.23 -5.46
N GLN A 20 12.24 -4.70 -5.04
CA GLN A 20 12.75 -4.45 -3.70
C GLN A 20 13.26 -3.01 -3.65
N SER A 21 12.46 -2.09 -3.11
CA SER A 21 12.96 -0.83 -2.61
C SER A 21 13.81 -1.10 -1.36
N ASN A 22 14.82 -0.28 -1.09
CA ASN A 22 15.58 -0.40 0.15
C ASN A 22 14.67 -0.12 1.35
N ILE A 23 14.23 -1.19 2.01
CA ILE A 23 13.34 -1.10 3.16
C ILE A 23 14.12 -0.45 4.31
N PRO A 24 13.60 0.64 4.91
CA PRO A 24 14.26 1.25 6.05
C PRO A 24 14.27 0.28 7.23
N VAL A 25 15.37 0.25 7.97
CA VAL A 25 15.41 -0.44 9.26
C VAL A 25 14.48 0.30 10.22
N ILE A 26 13.54 -0.41 10.84
CA ILE A 26 12.55 0.13 11.76
C ILE A 26 12.74 -0.58 13.09
N ASP A 27 12.86 0.18 14.18
CA ASP A 27 13.01 -0.43 15.48
C ASP A 27 11.68 -1.03 15.95
N GLY A 28 11.71 -2.33 16.26
CA GLY A 28 10.54 -3.07 16.72
C GLY A 28 9.39 -3.20 15.72
N ALA A 29 9.63 -2.97 14.41
CA ALA A 29 8.64 -3.19 13.37
C ALA A 29 9.27 -3.61 12.05
N GLU A 30 8.47 -4.19 11.16
CA GLU A 30 8.85 -4.58 9.81
C GLU A 30 7.90 -3.94 8.79
N LEU A 31 8.46 -3.45 7.70
CA LEU A 31 7.71 -2.95 6.55
C LEU A 31 8.06 -3.80 5.32
N ALA A 32 7.06 -4.19 4.56
CA ALA A 32 7.25 -4.87 3.28
C ALA A 32 6.23 -4.39 2.26
N ALA A 33 6.62 -4.41 0.99
CA ALA A 33 5.72 -4.21 -0.13
C ALA A 33 6.00 -5.24 -1.21
N LEU A 34 4.95 -5.87 -1.72
CA LEU A 34 4.99 -6.78 -2.84
C LEU A 34 4.03 -6.31 -3.93
N TYR A 35 4.46 -6.48 -5.15
CA TYR A 35 3.76 -6.02 -6.32
C TYR A 35 3.78 -7.07 -7.42
N TYR A 36 2.64 -7.29 -8.04
CA TYR A 36 2.50 -8.15 -9.19
C TYR A 36 1.76 -7.42 -10.32
N SER A 37 2.40 -7.29 -11.49
CA SER A 37 1.78 -6.73 -12.67
C SER A 37 2.15 -7.51 -13.92
N GLN A 38 1.20 -7.69 -14.80
CA GLN A 38 1.45 -8.16 -16.17
C GLN A 38 1.68 -7.01 -17.15
N ARG A 39 1.26 -5.81 -16.79
CA ARG A 39 1.49 -4.58 -17.55
C ARG A 39 2.29 -3.66 -16.65
N GLN A 40 3.31 -3.00 -17.16
CA GLN A 40 4.04 -2.01 -16.38
C GLN A 40 3.10 -0.86 -15.99
N GLY A 41 2.65 -0.86 -14.80
CA GLY A 41 1.66 -0.43 -13.98
C GLY A 41 1.17 0.94 -13.77
N GLY A 42 0.01 0.95 -13.12
CA GLY A 42 -0.67 2.06 -12.48
C GLY A 42 -0.45 2.14 -10.99
N ASP A 43 -0.17 1.02 -10.30
CA ASP A 43 0.12 1.03 -8.86
C ASP A 43 1.56 1.48 -8.61
N PHE A 44 1.71 2.37 -7.65
CA PHE A 44 3.00 2.85 -7.19
C PHE A 44 3.03 2.86 -5.67
N HIS A 45 4.09 2.35 -5.08
CA HIS A 45 4.35 2.43 -3.65
C HIS A 45 5.72 3.06 -3.39
N ASP A 46 5.81 3.76 -2.28
CA ASP A 46 7.08 4.32 -1.81
C ASP A 46 7.14 4.28 -0.29
N PHE A 47 8.34 4.17 0.25
CA PHE A 47 8.59 4.21 1.68
C PHE A 47 10.04 4.62 1.96
N PHE A 48 10.22 5.47 2.96
CA PHE A 48 11.54 5.94 3.37
C PHE A 48 11.51 6.51 4.79
N ARG A 49 12.66 6.52 5.43
CA ARG A 49 12.84 7.17 6.73
C ARG A 49 12.98 8.67 6.54
N ILE A 50 12.19 9.45 7.26
CA ILE A 50 12.18 10.93 7.18
C ILE A 50 12.76 11.60 8.41
N SER A 51 12.86 10.89 9.54
CA SER A 51 13.52 11.35 10.78
C SER A 51 14.04 10.15 11.57
N PRO A 52 14.77 10.36 12.66
CA PRO A 52 15.25 9.25 13.51
C PRO A 52 14.15 8.29 13.99
N SER A 53 12.92 8.79 14.17
CA SER A 53 11.79 8.01 14.70
C SER A 53 10.60 7.89 13.76
N ARG A 54 10.70 8.37 12.51
CA ARG A 54 9.54 8.39 11.60
C ARG A 54 9.85 7.79 10.24
N ILE A 55 8.94 6.97 9.79
CA ILE A 55 8.93 6.39 8.45
C ILE A 55 7.65 6.84 7.75
N ILE A 56 7.78 7.31 6.51
CA ILE A 56 6.63 7.59 5.66
C ILE A 56 6.52 6.51 4.59
N PHE A 57 5.30 6.13 4.27
CA PHE A 57 5.01 5.15 3.23
C PHE A 57 3.64 5.42 2.60
N GLY A 58 3.42 4.88 1.42
CA GLY A 58 2.14 5.04 0.74
C GLY A 58 1.99 4.15 -0.48
N LEU A 59 0.74 4.06 -0.92
CA LEU A 59 0.30 3.37 -2.11
C LEU A 59 -0.58 4.31 -2.95
N LEU A 60 -0.27 4.44 -4.23
CA LEU A 60 -0.98 5.29 -5.19
C LEU A 60 -1.45 4.41 -6.35
N ASP A 61 -2.73 4.45 -6.68
CA ASP A 61 -3.32 3.81 -7.86
C ASP A 61 -3.54 4.87 -8.94
N VAL A 62 -2.78 4.78 -10.03
CA VAL A 62 -2.90 5.71 -11.17
C VAL A 62 -3.67 5.04 -12.29
N ALA A 63 -4.93 5.43 -12.45
CA ALA A 63 -5.75 4.97 -13.56
C ALA A 63 -5.23 5.56 -14.89
N GLY A 64 -5.08 4.73 -15.93
CA GLY A 64 -4.72 5.20 -17.25
C GLY A 64 -3.77 4.28 -18.03
N ARG A 65 -3.25 4.78 -19.15
CA ARG A 65 -2.27 4.05 -19.95
C ARG A 65 -0.89 4.17 -19.32
N VAL A 66 -0.07 3.15 -19.48
CA VAL A 66 1.26 3.02 -18.86
C VAL A 66 2.18 4.23 -19.12
N ASP A 67 2.19 4.71 -20.38
CA ASP A 67 2.98 5.87 -20.79
C ASP A 67 2.57 7.16 -20.05
N GLN A 68 1.28 7.30 -19.82
CA GLN A 68 0.68 8.41 -19.09
C GLN A 68 0.89 8.29 -17.59
N ALA A 69 0.70 7.11 -17.02
CA ALA A 69 0.88 6.85 -15.59
C ALA A 69 2.30 7.17 -15.11
N ARG A 70 3.33 6.87 -15.91
CA ARG A 70 4.74 7.11 -15.54
C ARG A 70 5.05 8.56 -15.21
N GLY A 71 4.54 9.51 -16.01
CA GLY A 71 4.75 10.94 -15.75
C GLY A 71 4.13 11.39 -14.44
N VAL A 72 2.90 10.96 -14.19
CA VAL A 72 2.17 11.25 -12.95
C VAL A 72 2.85 10.61 -11.74
N ILE A 73 3.24 9.34 -11.83
CA ILE A 73 3.95 8.62 -10.76
C ILE A 73 5.27 9.33 -10.42
N SER A 74 6.07 9.69 -11.43
CA SER A 74 7.34 10.36 -11.19
C SER A 74 7.17 11.72 -10.52
N ALA A 75 6.20 12.52 -10.96
CA ALA A 75 5.89 13.81 -10.36
C ALA A 75 5.36 13.64 -8.92
N ALA A 76 4.44 12.72 -8.70
CA ALA A 76 3.91 12.41 -7.38
C ALA A 76 5.01 11.92 -6.43
N GLN A 77 5.90 11.03 -6.88
CA GLN A 77 7.02 10.55 -6.07
C GLN A 77 7.97 11.67 -5.66
N GLN A 78 8.32 12.54 -6.60
CA GLN A 78 9.19 13.68 -6.32
C GLN A 78 8.57 14.58 -5.25
N VAL A 79 7.30 14.97 -5.40
CA VAL A 79 6.58 15.77 -4.42
C VAL A 79 6.52 15.06 -3.07
N PHE A 80 6.14 13.78 -3.06
CA PHE A 80 6.02 12.99 -1.85
C PHE A 80 7.33 12.96 -1.06
N ARG A 81 8.46 12.67 -1.71
CA ARG A 81 9.77 12.60 -1.06
C ARG A 81 10.28 13.95 -0.60
N THR A 82 10.27 14.96 -1.49
CA THR A 82 10.82 16.29 -1.18
C THR A 82 10.04 16.96 -0.07
N LEU A 83 8.71 17.03 -0.22
CA LEU A 83 7.86 17.73 0.75
C LEU A 83 7.82 16.99 2.10
N SER A 84 7.78 15.67 2.11
CA SER A 84 7.85 14.93 3.37
C SER A 84 9.16 15.21 4.10
N SER A 85 10.29 15.22 3.40
CA SER A 85 11.59 15.53 4.00
C SER A 85 11.65 16.95 4.56
N GLU A 86 11.02 17.91 3.89
CA GLU A 86 10.98 19.31 4.34
C GLU A 86 10.07 19.47 5.57
N LEU A 87 8.84 18.96 5.52
CA LEU A 87 7.85 19.14 6.58
C LEU A 87 8.22 18.42 7.88
N PHE A 88 8.91 17.28 7.76
CA PHE A 88 9.34 16.49 8.90
C PHE A 88 10.79 16.75 9.36
N ALA A 89 11.45 17.78 8.79
CA ALA A 89 12.79 18.18 9.20
C ALA A 89 12.82 18.84 10.60
N VAL A 90 11.68 19.29 11.11
CA VAL A 90 11.55 19.91 12.43
C VAL A 90 11.35 18.85 13.51
N GLU A 91 11.89 19.07 14.71
CA GLU A 91 11.83 18.10 15.80
C GLU A 91 10.38 17.93 16.31
N GLU A 92 9.66 19.01 16.54
CA GLU A 92 8.26 19.03 16.98
C GLU A 92 7.32 19.25 15.79
N VAL A 93 7.14 18.21 14.96
CA VAL A 93 6.24 18.28 13.82
C VAL A 93 4.80 17.94 14.23
N ASN A 94 3.85 18.74 13.74
CA ASN A 94 2.44 18.34 13.73
C ASN A 94 2.22 17.38 12.56
N GLU A 95 2.22 16.08 12.85
CA GLU A 95 2.12 15.02 11.82
C GLU A 95 0.82 15.13 11.01
N ALA A 96 -0.30 15.47 11.64
CA ALA A 96 -1.58 15.63 10.95
C ALA A 96 -1.55 16.79 9.94
N GLU A 97 -0.99 17.92 10.33
CA GLU A 97 -0.83 19.07 9.44
C GLU A 97 0.14 18.76 8.29
N ALA A 98 1.28 18.13 8.58
CA ALA A 98 2.25 17.73 7.57
C ALA A 98 1.63 16.76 6.55
N MET A 99 0.91 15.74 7.01
CA MET A 99 0.23 14.77 6.13
C MET A 99 -0.86 15.43 5.27
N THR A 100 -1.64 16.36 5.84
CA THR A 100 -2.63 17.14 5.09
C THR A 100 -1.96 18.00 4.01
N GLN A 101 -0.84 18.64 4.31
CA GLN A 101 -0.08 19.44 3.32
C GLN A 101 0.47 18.56 2.20
N ILE A 102 0.98 17.37 2.52
CA ILE A 102 1.43 16.39 1.53
C ILE A 102 0.29 16.03 0.58
N ALA A 103 -0.91 15.71 1.11
CA ALA A 103 -2.07 15.40 0.29
C ALA A 103 -2.46 16.53 -0.66
N VAL A 104 -2.47 17.78 -0.17
CA VAL A 104 -2.78 18.97 -0.98
C VAL A 104 -1.76 19.17 -2.11
N HIS A 105 -0.47 19.00 -1.84
CA HIS A 105 0.57 19.19 -2.85
C HIS A 105 0.60 18.05 -3.88
N LEU A 106 0.38 16.81 -3.44
CA LEU A 106 0.20 15.68 -4.34
C LEU A 106 -1.00 15.91 -5.28
N ASN A 107 -2.14 16.35 -4.72
CA ASN A 107 -3.33 16.68 -5.50
C ASN A 107 -3.04 17.73 -6.58
N ARG A 108 -2.33 18.81 -6.23
CA ARG A 108 -1.94 19.86 -7.17
C ARG A 108 -0.97 19.37 -8.23
N SER A 109 0.01 18.55 -7.85
CA SER A 109 0.98 17.96 -8.78
C SER A 109 0.30 17.08 -9.83
N ILE A 110 -0.66 16.25 -9.40
CA ILE A 110 -1.41 15.37 -10.30
C ILE A 110 -2.31 16.17 -11.24
N LEU A 111 -3.01 17.20 -10.74
CA LEU A 111 -3.83 18.09 -11.55
C LEU A 111 -3.00 18.92 -12.55
N GLY A 112 -1.77 19.25 -12.21
CA GLY A 112 -0.84 19.99 -13.07
C GLY A 112 -0.13 19.13 -14.11
N ALA A 113 -0.29 17.81 -14.07
CA ALA A 113 0.29 16.91 -15.05
C ALA A 113 -0.38 17.12 -16.44
N GLU A 114 0.42 17.20 -17.51
CA GLU A 114 -0.07 17.41 -18.89
C GLU A 114 -0.93 16.25 -19.42
N VAL A 115 -1.15 15.25 -18.61
CA VAL A 115 -1.82 14.01 -18.96
C VAL A 115 -3.20 13.96 -18.32
N ALA A 116 -4.22 13.59 -19.07
CA ALA A 116 -5.58 13.42 -18.58
C ALA A 116 -5.72 12.19 -17.66
N VAL A 117 -5.15 12.26 -16.47
CA VAL A 117 -5.44 11.34 -15.36
C VAL A 117 -6.53 11.96 -14.53
N HIS A 118 -7.68 11.30 -14.44
CA HIS A 118 -8.89 11.90 -13.86
C HIS A 118 -9.07 11.61 -12.37
N ALA A 119 -8.40 10.62 -11.82
CA ALA A 119 -8.44 10.29 -10.39
C ALA A 119 -7.28 9.35 -10.03
N CYS A 120 -6.59 9.64 -8.93
CA CYS A 120 -5.55 8.82 -8.36
C CYS A 120 -5.89 8.51 -6.90
N PRO A 121 -6.58 7.40 -6.62
CA PRO A 121 -6.72 6.93 -5.25
C PRO A 121 -5.35 6.73 -4.60
N ALA A 122 -5.20 7.19 -3.35
CA ALA A 122 -3.94 7.11 -2.63
C ALA A 122 -4.18 6.87 -1.15
N PHE A 123 -3.30 6.07 -0.54
CA PHE A 123 -3.17 5.97 0.90
C PHE A 123 -1.73 6.32 1.26
N ALA A 124 -1.53 7.27 2.14
CA ALA A 124 -0.20 7.56 2.67
C ALA A 124 -0.23 7.70 4.19
N ALA A 125 0.84 7.31 4.84
CA ALA A 125 0.93 7.27 6.29
C ALA A 125 2.35 7.60 6.77
N CYS A 126 2.41 8.24 7.93
CA CYS A 126 3.61 8.41 8.73
C CYS A 126 3.51 7.49 9.95
N TYR A 127 4.43 6.55 10.07
CA TYR A 127 4.60 5.73 11.27
C TYR A 127 5.64 6.36 12.19
N ASN A 128 5.24 6.63 13.42
CA ASN A 128 6.11 7.09 14.49
C ASN A 128 6.48 5.92 15.39
N GLU A 129 7.71 5.41 15.23
CA GLU A 129 8.18 4.22 15.95
C GLU A 129 8.39 4.50 17.45
N ALA A 130 8.66 5.76 17.85
CA ALA A 130 8.88 6.12 19.26
C ALA A 130 7.62 5.96 20.11
N VAL A 131 6.45 6.29 19.53
CA VAL A 131 5.15 6.24 20.24
C VAL A 131 4.24 5.14 19.72
N GLY A 132 4.56 4.52 18.59
CA GLY A 132 3.76 3.45 18.01
C GLY A 132 2.43 3.95 17.46
N THR A 133 2.44 5.06 16.72
CA THR A 133 1.25 5.65 16.10
C THR A 133 1.40 5.76 14.59
N ILE A 134 0.28 5.75 13.89
CA ILE A 134 0.19 5.98 12.45
C ILE A 134 -0.71 7.18 12.22
N CYS A 135 -0.17 8.25 11.65
CA CYS A 135 -0.92 9.36 11.09
C CYS A 135 -1.08 9.15 9.59
N TYR A 136 -2.31 9.13 9.06
CA TYR A 136 -2.55 8.77 7.66
C TYR A 136 -3.57 9.69 7.00
N PHE A 137 -3.52 9.78 5.68
CA PHE A 137 -4.66 10.15 4.87
C PHE A 137 -5.01 9.04 3.89
N ASN A 138 -6.30 8.91 3.59
CA ASN A 138 -6.82 8.01 2.57
C ASN A 138 -7.63 8.83 1.56
N ALA A 139 -7.03 9.08 0.41
CA ALA A 139 -7.62 9.82 -0.70
C ALA A 139 -8.39 8.87 -1.64
N GLY A 140 -9.49 8.30 -1.14
CA GLY A 140 -10.36 7.42 -1.93
C GLY A 140 -9.74 6.07 -2.35
N HIS A 141 -8.68 5.65 -1.69
CA HIS A 141 -8.08 4.32 -1.86
C HIS A 141 -8.91 3.27 -1.09
N THR A 142 -8.65 1.98 -1.36
CA THR A 142 -9.18 0.90 -0.51
C THR A 142 -8.85 1.19 0.95
N PRO A 143 -9.73 0.86 1.90
CA PRO A 143 -9.43 1.11 3.31
C PRO A 143 -8.18 0.36 3.75
N GLY A 144 -7.35 1.01 4.58
CA GLY A 144 -6.29 0.32 5.29
C GLY A 144 -6.89 -0.66 6.30
N LEU A 145 -6.32 -1.84 6.43
CA LEU A 145 -6.77 -2.85 7.38
C LEU A 145 -5.80 -2.90 8.55
N LEU A 146 -6.23 -2.42 9.71
CA LEU A 146 -5.46 -2.45 10.95
C LEU A 146 -5.91 -3.61 11.82
N ARG A 147 -5.04 -4.62 12.00
CA ARG A 147 -5.25 -5.73 12.93
C ARG A 147 -4.55 -5.42 14.25
N ASP A 148 -5.26 -5.58 15.34
CA ASP A 148 -4.74 -5.55 16.70
C ASP A 148 -5.35 -6.67 17.56
N GLY A 149 -5.18 -6.59 18.89
CA GLY A 149 -5.74 -7.56 19.84
C GLY A 149 -7.28 -7.60 19.88
N ASN A 150 -7.97 -6.60 19.32
CA ASN A 150 -9.43 -6.50 19.29
C ASN A 150 -10.03 -6.97 17.96
N GLY A 151 -9.20 -7.26 16.96
CA GLY A 151 -9.63 -7.68 15.64
C GLY A 151 -9.12 -6.77 14.53
N ILE A 152 -9.97 -6.49 13.54
CA ILE A 152 -9.61 -5.63 12.40
C ILE A 152 -10.48 -4.37 12.40
N THR A 153 -9.79 -3.23 12.33
CA THR A 153 -10.39 -1.92 12.09
C THR A 153 -10.07 -1.48 10.67
N GLU A 154 -11.07 -1.03 9.93
CA GLU A 154 -10.86 -0.38 8.64
C GLU A 154 -10.47 1.08 8.84
N LEU A 155 -9.45 1.54 8.12
CA LEU A 155 -9.03 2.93 8.03
C LEU A 155 -9.66 3.53 6.75
N PRO A 156 -10.81 4.19 6.86
CA PRO A 156 -11.61 4.60 5.70
C PRO A 156 -10.98 5.78 4.95
N ALA A 157 -11.58 6.12 3.80
CA ALA A 157 -11.24 7.34 3.09
C ALA A 157 -11.47 8.57 3.96
N THR A 158 -10.50 9.49 3.95
CA THR A 158 -10.52 10.78 4.66
C THR A 158 -10.69 11.95 3.71
N GLY A 159 -10.82 11.67 2.42
CA GLY A 159 -11.01 12.64 1.35
C GLY A 159 -11.24 11.96 0.00
N LEU A 160 -11.42 12.78 -1.02
CA LEU A 160 -11.65 12.32 -2.40
C LEU A 160 -10.34 11.88 -3.06
N PRO A 161 -10.38 11.05 -4.12
CA PRO A 161 -9.19 10.71 -4.90
C PRO A 161 -8.42 11.95 -5.35
N LEU A 162 -7.08 11.85 -5.32
CA LEU A 162 -6.20 12.92 -5.79
C LEU A 162 -6.42 13.16 -7.30
N GLY A 163 -6.24 14.40 -7.74
CA GLY A 163 -6.42 14.79 -9.14
C GLY A 163 -7.86 14.98 -9.58
N LEU A 164 -8.85 14.76 -8.70
CA LEU A 164 -10.26 14.88 -9.07
C LEU A 164 -10.77 16.33 -9.00
N PHE A 165 -10.42 17.06 -7.93
CA PHE A 165 -10.82 18.46 -7.72
C PHE A 165 -9.68 19.30 -7.17
N SER A 166 -9.54 20.54 -7.65
CA SER A 166 -8.45 21.45 -7.24
C SER A 166 -8.51 21.89 -5.78
N HIS A 167 -9.68 21.82 -5.17
CA HIS A 167 -9.94 22.24 -3.78
C HIS A 167 -10.29 21.05 -2.87
N ALA A 168 -9.94 19.82 -3.28
CA ALA A 168 -10.10 18.67 -2.41
C ALA A 168 -9.25 18.82 -1.15
N THR A 169 -9.86 18.55 0.01
CA THR A 169 -9.21 18.48 1.31
C THR A 169 -9.20 17.06 1.83
N HIS A 170 -8.22 16.76 2.66
CA HIS A 170 -8.05 15.45 3.27
C HIS A 170 -7.77 15.63 4.75
N ASP A 171 -8.48 14.90 5.60
CA ASP A 171 -8.13 14.80 7.00
C ASP A 171 -6.99 13.81 7.19
N ALA A 172 -6.22 13.99 8.24
CA ALA A 172 -5.11 13.10 8.60
C ALA A 172 -5.23 12.62 10.05
N PRO A 173 -6.14 11.67 10.34
CA PRO A 173 -6.29 11.12 11.67
C PRO A 173 -5.07 10.31 12.09
N THR A 174 -4.88 10.20 13.41
CA THR A 174 -3.86 9.37 14.02
C THR A 174 -4.49 8.18 14.75
N VAL A 175 -3.95 7.00 14.51
CA VAL A 175 -4.36 5.75 15.16
C VAL A 175 -3.16 5.10 15.86
N ALA A 176 -3.41 4.36 16.93
CA ALA A 176 -2.37 3.56 17.56
C ALA A 176 -2.08 2.31 16.74
N LEU A 177 -0.80 1.93 16.69
CA LEU A 177 -0.33 0.62 16.24
C LEU A 177 0.32 -0.07 17.45
N PRO A 178 -0.44 -0.79 18.27
CA PRO A 178 0.10 -1.45 19.46
C PRO A 178 1.08 -2.57 19.10
N SER A 179 1.79 -3.10 20.08
CA SER A 179 2.65 -4.29 19.88
C SER A 179 1.84 -5.45 19.34
N ASP A 180 2.41 -6.23 18.44
CA ASP A 180 1.78 -7.32 17.68
C ASP A 180 0.66 -6.86 16.71
N ALA A 181 0.49 -5.56 16.49
CA ALA A 181 -0.44 -5.06 15.49
C ALA A 181 0.16 -5.07 14.09
N ALA A 182 -0.72 -5.09 13.09
CA ALA A 182 -0.33 -5.03 11.68
C ALA A 182 -1.26 -4.10 10.90
N LEU A 183 -0.69 -3.22 10.08
CA LEU A 183 -1.41 -2.48 9.04
C LEU A 183 -1.16 -3.14 7.69
N LEU A 184 -2.22 -3.35 6.93
CA LEU A 184 -2.17 -3.84 5.55
C LEU A 184 -2.86 -2.85 4.62
N LEU A 185 -2.16 -2.43 3.58
CA LEU A 185 -2.69 -1.69 2.44
C LEU A 185 -2.70 -2.61 1.22
N ILE A 186 -3.81 -2.63 0.50
CA ILE A 186 -3.96 -3.43 -0.71
C ILE A 186 -4.56 -2.59 -1.82
N SER A 187 -4.05 -2.75 -3.05
CA SER A 187 -4.61 -2.04 -4.19
C SER A 187 -5.99 -2.58 -4.57
N ARG A 188 -6.69 -1.79 -5.36
CA ARG A 188 -8.01 -2.14 -5.91
C ARG A 188 -7.97 -3.44 -6.70
N GLY A 189 -6.86 -3.73 -7.39
CA GLY A 189 -6.69 -4.97 -8.13
C GLY A 189 -6.74 -6.24 -7.28
N VAL A 190 -6.38 -6.16 -5.99
CA VAL A 190 -6.58 -7.24 -5.03
C VAL A 190 -8.09 -7.46 -4.79
N VAL A 191 -8.80 -6.38 -4.45
CA VAL A 191 -10.22 -6.44 -4.05
C VAL A 191 -11.10 -6.86 -5.22
N GLU A 192 -10.87 -6.30 -6.40
CA GLU A 192 -11.64 -6.54 -7.63
C GLU A 192 -11.19 -7.78 -8.42
N GLY A 193 -10.19 -8.54 -7.92
CA GLY A 193 -9.76 -9.79 -8.52
C GLY A 193 -10.95 -10.76 -8.68
N LYS A 194 -11.23 -11.24 -9.91
CA LYS A 194 -12.46 -11.99 -10.22
C LYS A 194 -12.22 -13.43 -10.60
N CYS A 195 -13.06 -14.31 -10.06
CA CYS A 195 -13.29 -15.66 -10.55
C CYS A 195 -14.80 -15.89 -10.71
N ASN A 196 -15.26 -16.26 -11.92
CA ASN A 196 -16.67 -16.61 -12.21
C ASN A 196 -17.73 -15.61 -11.68
N ASN A 197 -17.51 -14.32 -11.83
CA ASN A 197 -18.34 -13.21 -11.34
C ASN A 197 -18.28 -12.96 -9.82
N GLU A 198 -17.48 -13.68 -9.06
CA GLU A 198 -17.19 -13.40 -7.66
C GLU A 198 -15.91 -12.57 -7.56
N GLU A 199 -15.90 -11.57 -6.68
CA GLU A 199 -14.70 -10.76 -6.38
C GLU A 199 -13.95 -11.36 -5.19
N PHE A 200 -12.64 -11.16 -5.15
CA PHE A 200 -11.83 -11.56 -3.99
C PHE A 200 -12.33 -10.86 -2.72
N GLY A 201 -12.51 -9.55 -2.80
CA GLY A 201 -13.13 -8.74 -1.76
C GLY A 201 -12.24 -8.49 -0.54
N LEU A 202 -12.64 -7.53 0.28
CA LEU A 202 -11.92 -7.17 1.51
C LEU A 202 -12.00 -8.27 2.58
N GLU A 203 -13.08 -9.03 2.63
CA GLU A 203 -13.27 -10.04 3.68
C GLU A 203 -12.21 -11.15 3.62
N ARG A 204 -11.83 -11.59 2.43
CA ARG A 204 -10.73 -12.57 2.28
C ARG A 204 -9.39 -11.98 2.72
N ALA A 205 -9.12 -10.70 2.40
CA ALA A 205 -7.93 -10.02 2.86
C ALA A 205 -7.89 -9.90 4.40
N LYS A 206 -9.01 -9.59 5.03
CA LYS A 206 -9.14 -9.57 6.51
C LYS A 206 -8.84 -10.94 7.12
N GLN A 207 -9.39 -12.02 6.56
CA GLN A 207 -9.13 -13.37 7.07
C GLN A 207 -7.64 -13.75 6.99
N ILE A 208 -6.93 -13.31 5.94
CA ILE A 208 -5.49 -13.53 5.82
C ILE A 208 -4.73 -12.74 6.88
N LEU A 209 -5.12 -11.48 7.12
CA LEU A 209 -4.47 -10.60 8.09
C LEU A 209 -4.69 -11.04 9.54
N LEU A 210 -5.80 -11.72 9.84
CA LEU A 210 -6.09 -12.24 11.19
C LEU A 210 -5.11 -13.32 11.66
N ALA A 211 -4.41 -14.00 10.75
CA ALA A 211 -3.41 -14.99 11.13
C ALA A 211 -2.23 -14.34 11.86
N PRO A 212 -1.99 -14.67 13.15
CA PRO A 212 -0.96 -14.04 13.96
C PRO A 212 0.45 -14.52 13.58
N GLY A 213 1.47 -13.80 14.06
CA GLY A 213 2.87 -14.22 14.01
C GLY A 213 3.52 -14.17 12.64
N ARG A 214 2.91 -13.52 11.64
CA ARG A 214 3.51 -13.31 10.32
C ARG A 214 4.35 -12.05 10.28
N SER A 215 5.49 -12.13 9.60
CA SER A 215 6.27 -10.97 9.19
C SER A 215 5.50 -10.13 8.15
N ALA A 216 5.91 -8.89 7.95
CA ALA A 216 5.30 -8.02 6.94
C ALA A 216 5.39 -8.64 5.53
N GLN A 217 6.52 -9.28 5.21
CA GLN A 217 6.71 -9.96 3.93
C GLN A 217 5.77 -11.15 3.76
N GLU A 218 5.58 -11.96 4.81
CA GLU A 218 4.67 -13.11 4.78
C GLU A 218 3.21 -12.70 4.65
N VAL A 219 2.80 -11.58 5.25
CA VAL A 219 1.46 -11.01 5.07
C VAL A 219 1.24 -10.61 3.60
N CYS A 220 2.17 -9.84 3.02
CA CYS A 220 2.07 -9.43 1.61
C CYS A 220 2.07 -10.64 0.67
N ALA A 221 2.96 -11.62 0.89
CA ALA A 221 3.03 -12.82 0.07
C ALA A 221 1.73 -13.63 0.14
N ALA A 222 1.17 -13.81 1.34
CA ALA A 222 -0.09 -14.54 1.52
C ALA A 222 -1.27 -13.87 0.79
N ILE A 223 -1.33 -12.53 0.75
CA ILE A 223 -2.33 -11.80 -0.03
C ILE A 223 -2.17 -12.09 -1.52
N LEU A 224 -0.96 -11.93 -2.07
CA LEU A 224 -0.73 -12.13 -3.50
C LEU A 224 -0.98 -13.57 -3.95
N ASP A 225 -0.52 -14.54 -3.16
CA ASP A 225 -0.73 -15.97 -3.43
C ASP A 225 -2.22 -16.34 -3.42
N GLN A 226 -2.98 -15.83 -2.44
CA GLN A 226 -4.42 -16.10 -2.35
C GLN A 226 -5.21 -15.46 -3.48
N VAL A 227 -4.87 -14.22 -3.88
CA VAL A 227 -5.48 -13.58 -5.06
C VAL A 227 -5.18 -14.38 -6.32
N GLN A 228 -3.93 -14.79 -6.53
CA GLN A 228 -3.52 -15.58 -7.69
C GLN A 228 -4.26 -16.92 -7.76
N GLN A 229 -4.38 -17.62 -6.64
CA GLN A 229 -5.14 -18.87 -6.53
C GLN A 229 -6.64 -18.66 -6.81
N PHE A 230 -7.20 -17.59 -6.25
CA PHE A 230 -8.61 -17.24 -6.42
C PHE A 230 -8.98 -16.95 -7.88
N MET A 231 -8.10 -16.25 -8.62
CA MET A 231 -8.39 -15.81 -10.00
C MET A 231 -8.48 -16.95 -11.04
N CYS A 232 -8.50 -18.22 -10.62
CA CYS A 232 -8.78 -19.36 -11.50
C CYS A 232 -7.88 -19.43 -12.75
N ALA A 233 -6.59 -19.11 -12.62
CA ALA A 233 -5.59 -19.06 -13.69
C ALA A 233 -5.94 -18.06 -14.82
N ARG A 234 -6.83 -17.10 -14.60
CA ARG A 234 -7.07 -16.00 -15.54
C ARG A 234 -5.94 -14.97 -15.46
N PRO A 235 -5.64 -14.27 -16.56
CA PRO A 235 -4.68 -13.18 -16.53
C PRO A 235 -5.12 -12.11 -15.52
N ILE A 236 -4.20 -11.64 -14.68
CA ILE A 236 -4.43 -10.47 -13.84
C ILE A 236 -4.46 -9.25 -14.75
N HIS A 237 -5.60 -8.59 -14.86
CA HIS A 237 -5.78 -7.42 -15.73
C HIS A 237 -5.35 -6.11 -15.06
N ASN A 238 -5.47 -6.04 -13.73
CA ASN A 238 -5.08 -4.88 -12.91
C ASN A 238 -3.80 -5.21 -12.13
N ASP A 239 -3.08 -4.18 -11.76
CA ASP A 239 -1.95 -4.32 -10.86
C ASP A 239 -2.44 -4.78 -9.49
N VAL A 240 -1.69 -5.66 -8.86
CA VAL A 240 -1.99 -6.23 -7.54
C VAL A 240 -0.84 -5.90 -6.62
N SER A 241 -1.11 -5.04 -5.65
CA SER A 241 -0.11 -4.55 -4.70
C SER A 241 -0.56 -4.79 -3.26
N ALA A 242 0.38 -5.18 -2.42
CA ALA A 242 0.20 -5.27 -0.99
C ALA A 242 1.39 -4.61 -0.29
N LEU A 243 1.11 -3.77 0.71
CA LEU A 243 2.10 -3.15 1.60
C LEU A 243 1.67 -3.43 3.02
N ALA A 244 2.56 -3.98 3.83
CA ALA A 244 2.29 -4.29 5.23
C ALA A 244 3.32 -3.66 6.15
N LEU A 245 2.86 -3.13 7.29
CA LEU A 245 3.67 -2.74 8.44
C LEU A 245 3.24 -3.61 9.62
N VAL A 246 4.18 -4.37 10.18
CA VAL A 246 3.93 -5.27 11.31
C VAL A 246 4.80 -4.84 12.48
N ARG A 247 4.18 -4.54 13.62
CA ARG A 247 4.89 -4.21 14.85
C ARG A 247 5.18 -5.49 15.63
N ALA A 248 6.42 -5.66 16.05
CA ALA A 248 6.83 -6.82 16.83
C ALA A 248 6.03 -6.93 18.14
N ALA A 249 5.79 -8.14 18.58
CA ALA A 249 5.23 -8.38 19.90
C ALA A 249 6.19 -7.84 20.99
N ALA A 250 5.64 -7.25 22.05
CA ALA A 250 6.45 -6.84 23.19
C ALA A 250 7.19 -8.07 23.76
N ALA A 251 8.50 -7.94 23.98
CA ALA A 251 9.26 -8.98 24.64
C ALA A 251 8.58 -9.31 25.99
N LYS A 252 8.21 -10.57 26.18
CA LYS A 252 7.70 -11.01 27.48
C LYS A 252 8.82 -10.78 28.51
N VAL A 253 8.64 -9.80 29.38
CA VAL A 253 9.48 -9.66 30.57
C VAL A 253 9.28 -10.95 31.38
N ALA A 254 10.31 -11.80 31.40
CA ALA A 254 10.31 -12.95 32.27
C ALA A 254 10.29 -12.42 33.72
N THR A 255 9.13 -12.46 34.34
CA THR A 255 9.04 -12.25 35.80
C THR A 255 9.77 -13.42 36.43
N ALA A 256 11.01 -13.14 36.87
CA ALA A 256 11.73 -14.06 37.76
C ALA A 256 10.92 -14.15 39.05
N SER A 257 10.40 -15.36 39.30
CA SER A 257 9.76 -15.75 40.55
C SER A 257 10.83 -16.11 41.57
#